data_f0e91d75ab9d23a482c25e06bf01c96a
#
_entry.id   f0e91d75ab9d23a482c25e06bf01c96a
#
_cell.length_a   1.000
_cell.length_b   1.000
_cell.length_c   1.000
_cell.angle_alpha   90.00
_cell.angle_beta   90.00
_cell.angle_gamma   90.00
#
_symmetry.space_group_name_H-M   'P 1'
#
loop_
_entity.id
_entity.type
_entity.pdbx_description
1 polymer ?
#
loop_
_entity_poly.entity_id
_entity_poly.type
_entity_poly.pdbx_seq_one_letter_code
_entity_poly.pdbx_strand_id
1 'polypeptide(L)'
;MKINALLFIFICMFLGNITSATALTIEDTDHPTSFTVKILPWEKANEVLPNKSTFTILDVETGLHFNVQRRAGNKHADVQPLTYQDTKIMKTIYNGKWSWKRRAILIITKDQLLAASMHGMPHGAGALKNGFPGHFCVHFYGSTTHGSGSEDLSHKLMILHAGGKLQ
;
A
#
# COMPACT_ATOMS: atom_id res chain seq x y z
N MET A 1 30.28 4.65 78.91
CA MET A 1 29.01 4.79 78.21
C MET A 1 29.19 4.30 76.79
N LYS A 2 28.70 3.09 76.47
CA LYS A 2 28.84 2.49 75.13
C LYS A 2 27.48 2.64 74.47
N ILE A 3 27.40 3.36 73.33
CA ILE A 3 26.18 3.45 72.54
C ILE A 3 26.38 2.54 71.33
N ASN A 4 25.62 1.47 71.31
CA ASN A 4 25.55 0.56 70.16
C ASN A 4 24.65 1.16 69.09
N ALA A 5 25.20 1.47 67.93
CA ALA A 5 24.45 1.84 66.74
C ALA A 5 24.02 0.55 66.04
N LEU A 6 22.73 0.30 66.06
CA LEU A 6 22.07 -0.80 65.31
C LEU A 6 21.84 -0.31 63.87
N LEU A 7 22.57 -0.94 62.95
CA LEU A 7 22.43 -0.65 61.52
C LEU A 7 21.23 -1.46 60.98
N PHE A 8 20.13 -0.76 60.72
CA PHE A 8 19.00 -1.32 60.04
C PHE A 8 19.23 -1.30 58.51
N ILE A 9 19.48 -2.47 57.95
CA ILE A 9 19.55 -2.64 56.51
C ILE A 9 18.10 -2.76 56.00
N PHE A 10 17.60 -1.68 55.33
CA PHE A 10 16.34 -1.73 54.64
C PHE A 10 16.56 -2.37 53.28
N ILE A 11 16.19 -3.63 53.12
CA ILE A 11 16.11 -4.31 51.85
C ILE A 11 14.80 -3.84 51.16
N CYS A 12 14.89 -2.86 50.27
CA CYS A 12 13.80 -2.55 49.37
C CYS A 12 13.67 -3.70 48.36
N MET A 13 12.74 -4.59 48.57
CA MET A 13 12.26 -5.47 47.51
C MET A 13 11.48 -4.63 46.50
N PHE A 14 12.11 -4.36 45.35
CA PHE A 14 11.41 -3.88 44.16
C PHE A 14 10.58 -5.04 43.62
N LEU A 15 9.31 -5.12 44.04
CA LEU A 15 8.30 -5.89 43.33
C LEU A 15 8.03 -5.20 42.01
N GLY A 16 8.69 -5.65 40.95
CA GLY A 16 8.38 -5.25 39.60
C GLY A 16 6.94 -5.64 39.25
N ASN A 17 6.04 -4.69 39.23
CA ASN A 17 4.74 -4.83 38.61
C ASN A 17 4.95 -5.07 37.11
N ILE A 18 4.89 -6.34 36.72
CA ILE A 18 4.72 -6.70 35.31
C ILE A 18 3.27 -6.34 34.97
N THR A 19 3.06 -5.13 34.45
CA THR A 19 1.81 -4.79 33.79
C THR A 19 1.73 -5.64 32.53
N SER A 20 1.00 -6.74 32.61
CA SER A 20 0.51 -7.44 31.42
C SER A 20 -0.22 -6.43 30.56
N ALA A 21 0.37 -6.12 29.40
CA ALA A 21 -0.35 -5.44 28.35
C ALA A 21 -1.50 -6.36 27.92
N THR A 22 -2.68 -6.08 28.43
CA THR A 22 -3.91 -6.69 27.94
C THR A 22 -4.06 -6.22 26.51
N ALA A 23 -3.80 -7.10 25.55
CA ALA A 23 -4.19 -6.86 24.17
C ALA A 23 -5.70 -6.63 24.18
N LEU A 24 -6.11 -5.42 23.80
CA LEU A 24 -7.51 -5.10 23.60
C LEU A 24 -7.94 -5.89 22.35
N THR A 25 -8.43 -7.11 22.54
CA THR A 25 -9.19 -7.81 21.53
C THR A 25 -10.52 -7.11 21.44
N ILE A 26 -10.69 -6.28 20.42
CA ILE A 26 -12.01 -5.85 19.97
C ILE A 26 -12.61 -7.12 19.35
N GLU A 27 -13.41 -7.84 20.12
CA GLU A 27 -14.31 -8.86 19.57
C GLU A 27 -15.42 -8.12 18.82
N ASP A 28 -15.13 -7.75 17.57
CA ASP A 28 -16.16 -7.43 16.59
C ASP A 28 -16.71 -8.78 16.12
N THR A 29 -17.91 -9.12 16.60
CA THR A 29 -18.60 -10.39 16.34
C THR A 29 -19.21 -10.48 14.93
N ASP A 30 -18.75 -9.63 14.01
CA ASP A 30 -18.99 -9.76 12.59
C ASP A 30 -17.80 -10.45 11.94
N HIS A 31 -18.05 -11.60 11.32
CA HIS A 31 -17.09 -12.54 10.74
C HIS A 31 -15.81 -11.87 10.21
N PRO A 32 -14.60 -12.36 10.56
CA PRO A 32 -13.37 -11.86 9.97
C PRO A 32 -13.43 -12.14 8.47
N THR A 33 -13.78 -11.13 7.68
CA THR A 33 -13.71 -11.18 6.22
C THR A 33 -12.22 -11.29 5.87
N SER A 34 -11.69 -12.50 5.76
CA SER A 34 -10.33 -12.71 5.28
C SER A 34 -10.31 -12.39 3.79
N PHE A 35 -9.82 -11.20 3.45
CA PHE A 35 -9.62 -10.83 2.05
C PHE A 35 -8.42 -11.58 1.48
N THR A 36 -8.67 -12.50 0.56
CA THR A 36 -7.61 -13.12 -0.21
C THR A 36 -7.17 -12.19 -1.33
N VAL A 37 -5.85 -11.98 -1.46
CA VAL A 37 -5.28 -11.19 -2.57
C VAL A 37 -5.47 -11.95 -3.88
N LYS A 38 -6.10 -11.32 -4.86
CA LYS A 38 -6.36 -11.90 -6.18
C LYS A 38 -5.38 -11.35 -7.21
N ILE A 39 -4.80 -12.21 -8.03
CA ILE A 39 -4.08 -11.82 -9.24
C ILE A 39 -5.09 -11.91 -10.38
N LEU A 40 -5.55 -10.77 -10.87
CA LEU A 40 -6.50 -10.72 -11.99
C LEU A 40 -5.78 -10.39 -13.30
N PRO A 41 -6.17 -11.03 -14.42
CA PRO A 41 -5.75 -10.57 -15.74
C PRO A 41 -6.36 -9.19 -16.02
N TRP A 42 -5.68 -8.42 -16.89
CA TRP A 42 -6.07 -7.04 -17.21
C TRP A 42 -7.55 -6.89 -17.60
N GLU A 43 -8.06 -7.81 -18.41
CA GLU A 43 -9.45 -7.78 -18.88
C GLU A 43 -10.43 -7.78 -17.70
N LYS A 44 -10.17 -8.62 -16.69
CA LYS A 44 -11.01 -8.70 -15.49
C LYS A 44 -10.78 -7.51 -14.54
N ALA A 45 -9.56 -7.06 -14.38
CA ALA A 45 -9.28 -5.85 -13.62
C ALA A 45 -9.94 -4.61 -14.24
N ASN A 46 -9.99 -4.54 -15.57
CA ASN A 46 -10.66 -3.48 -16.32
C ASN A 46 -12.19 -3.43 -16.08
N GLU A 47 -12.83 -4.60 -15.90
CA GLU A 47 -14.25 -4.69 -15.53
C GLU A 47 -14.49 -4.20 -14.09
N VAL A 48 -13.61 -4.59 -13.15
CA VAL A 48 -13.71 -4.23 -11.72
C VAL A 48 -13.44 -2.74 -11.47
N LEU A 49 -12.56 -2.16 -12.26
CA LEU A 49 -12.10 -0.77 -12.11
C LEU A 49 -12.47 0.06 -13.35
N PRO A 50 -13.73 0.41 -13.57
CA PRO A 50 -14.13 1.17 -14.75
C PRO A 50 -13.53 2.60 -14.75
N ASN A 51 -13.51 3.25 -15.90
CA ASN A 51 -13.08 4.63 -16.02
C ASN A 51 -13.84 5.55 -15.05
N LYS A 52 -13.13 6.48 -14.42
CA LYS A 52 -13.59 7.40 -13.38
C LYS A 52 -13.84 6.75 -12.00
N SER A 53 -13.68 5.42 -11.85
CA SER A 53 -13.71 4.80 -10.53
C SER A 53 -12.57 5.32 -9.64
N THR A 54 -12.82 5.36 -8.34
CA THR A 54 -11.83 5.68 -7.30
C THR A 54 -11.53 4.43 -6.49
N PHE A 55 -10.28 4.25 -6.10
CA PHE A 55 -9.83 3.14 -5.28
C PHE A 55 -8.56 3.51 -4.52
N THR A 56 -8.21 2.71 -3.53
CA THR A 56 -7.01 2.90 -2.72
C THR A 56 -5.88 2.02 -3.23
N ILE A 57 -4.69 2.59 -3.35
CA ILE A 57 -3.43 1.88 -3.58
C ILE A 57 -2.71 1.74 -2.24
N LEU A 58 -2.31 0.52 -1.89
CA LEU A 58 -1.40 0.21 -0.79
C LEU A 58 -0.06 -0.25 -1.37
N ASP A 59 1.01 0.44 -1.06
CA ASP A 59 2.37 0.04 -1.43
C ASP A 59 2.88 -1.05 -0.49
N VAL A 60 3.21 -2.22 -1.02
CA VAL A 60 3.57 -3.40 -0.23
C VAL A 60 4.86 -3.21 0.59
N GLU A 61 5.83 -2.46 0.04
CA GLU A 61 7.14 -2.28 0.69
C GLU A 61 7.07 -1.29 1.87
N THR A 62 6.31 -0.19 1.74
CA THR A 62 6.25 0.87 2.75
C THR A 62 5.02 0.78 3.66
N GLY A 63 3.97 0.06 3.27
CA GLY A 63 2.68 0.07 3.94
C GLY A 63 1.89 1.37 3.77
N LEU A 64 2.43 2.35 3.04
CA LEU A 64 1.73 3.61 2.77
C LEU A 64 0.61 3.39 1.75
N HIS A 65 -0.49 4.09 1.95
CA HIS A 65 -1.64 4.00 1.06
C HIS A 65 -2.14 5.39 0.67
N PHE A 66 -2.72 5.50 -0.52
CA PHE A 66 -3.27 6.72 -1.07
C PHE A 66 -4.40 6.42 -2.07
N ASN A 67 -5.27 7.39 -2.26
CA ASN A 67 -6.41 7.24 -3.15
C ASN A 67 -6.08 7.75 -4.54
N VAL A 68 -6.65 7.08 -5.53
CA VAL A 68 -6.50 7.43 -6.94
C VAL A 68 -7.83 7.41 -7.67
N GLN A 69 -7.89 8.09 -8.80
CA GLN A 69 -8.97 7.93 -9.76
C GLN A 69 -8.41 7.39 -11.08
N ARG A 70 -9.06 6.36 -11.61
CA ARG A 70 -8.79 5.89 -12.97
C ARG A 70 -9.24 6.93 -13.99
N ARG A 71 -8.34 7.28 -14.91
CA ARG A 71 -8.57 8.32 -15.93
C ARG A 71 -8.85 7.73 -17.30
N ALA A 72 -8.09 6.72 -17.69
CA ALA A 72 -8.09 6.10 -19.00
C ALA A 72 -7.42 4.72 -18.98
N GLY A 73 -6.93 4.30 -20.12
CA GLY A 73 -6.13 3.09 -20.32
C GLY A 73 -6.97 1.92 -20.83
N ASN A 74 -6.51 1.32 -21.92
CA ASN A 74 -7.11 0.14 -22.54
C ASN A 74 -6.19 -1.09 -22.52
N LYS A 75 -4.93 -0.92 -22.10
CA LYS A 75 -3.91 -1.97 -21.96
C LYS A 75 -3.41 -2.12 -20.51
N HIS A 76 -3.65 -1.13 -19.70
CA HIS A 76 -3.42 -1.02 -18.26
C HIS A 76 -4.25 0.18 -17.76
N ALA A 77 -4.25 0.46 -16.46
CA ALA A 77 -5.00 1.59 -15.93
C ALA A 77 -4.11 2.85 -15.87
N ASP A 78 -4.52 3.92 -16.53
CA ASP A 78 -3.96 5.25 -16.34
C ASP A 78 -4.68 5.92 -15.16
N VAL A 79 -3.95 6.28 -14.12
CA VAL A 79 -4.53 6.79 -12.86
C VAL A 79 -3.88 8.09 -12.41
N GLN A 80 -4.60 8.88 -11.63
CA GLN A 80 -4.07 10.05 -10.95
C GLN A 80 -4.33 9.94 -9.45
N PRO A 81 -3.40 10.39 -8.59
CA PRO A 81 -3.72 10.62 -7.19
C PRO A 81 -4.97 11.49 -7.07
N LEU A 82 -5.84 11.20 -6.10
CA LEU A 82 -7.15 11.88 -6.03
C LEU A 82 -7.00 13.32 -5.52
N THR A 83 -6.10 13.54 -4.56
CA THR A 83 -5.89 14.83 -3.87
C THR A 83 -4.42 15.24 -3.84
N TYR A 84 -4.14 16.47 -3.40
CA TYR A 84 -2.76 16.91 -3.10
C TYR A 84 -2.09 16.05 -2.02
N GLN A 85 -2.86 15.59 -1.03
CA GLN A 85 -2.31 14.73 0.01
C GLN A 85 -1.93 13.34 -0.55
N ASP A 86 -2.76 12.77 -1.41
CA ASP A 86 -2.45 11.52 -2.10
C ASP A 86 -1.19 11.63 -2.96
N THR A 87 -1.01 12.76 -3.65
CA THR A 87 0.22 13.06 -4.40
C THR A 87 1.45 13.12 -3.50
N LYS A 88 1.35 13.72 -2.31
CA LYS A 88 2.44 13.76 -1.34
C LYS A 88 2.80 12.36 -0.84
N ILE A 89 1.80 11.55 -0.49
CA ILE A 89 2.01 10.17 -0.04
C ILE A 89 2.71 9.36 -1.14
N MET A 90 2.20 9.41 -2.37
CA MET A 90 2.84 8.74 -3.51
C MET A 90 4.30 9.19 -3.70
N LYS A 91 4.58 10.49 -3.56
CA LYS A 91 5.94 11.03 -3.65
C LYS A 91 6.85 10.52 -2.53
N THR A 92 6.31 10.34 -1.31
CA THR A 92 7.03 9.73 -0.18
C THR A 92 7.39 8.28 -0.46
N ILE A 93 6.51 7.48 -1.05
CA ILE A 93 6.76 6.10 -1.49
C ILE A 93 7.99 6.03 -2.41
N TYR A 94 8.22 7.05 -3.20
CA TYR A 94 9.38 7.18 -4.10
C TYR A 94 10.51 8.07 -3.54
N ASN A 95 10.63 8.17 -2.22
CA ASN A 95 11.69 8.95 -1.54
C ASN A 95 11.77 10.42 -2.00
N GLY A 96 10.62 11.04 -2.24
CA GLY A 96 10.51 12.43 -2.66
C GLY A 96 10.82 12.72 -4.13
N LYS A 97 11.04 11.71 -4.97
CA LYS A 97 11.40 11.86 -6.39
C LYS A 97 10.47 11.02 -7.27
N TRP A 98 10.09 11.54 -8.44
CA TRP A 98 9.39 10.75 -9.44
C TRP A 98 10.31 9.68 -10.02
N SER A 99 9.79 8.47 -10.26
CA SER A 99 10.62 7.34 -10.68
C SER A 99 9.84 6.34 -11.55
N TRP A 100 10.56 5.77 -12.52
CA TRP A 100 10.08 4.62 -13.28
C TRP A 100 10.25 3.28 -12.55
N LYS A 101 10.83 3.25 -11.34
CA LYS A 101 10.97 2.02 -10.54
C LYS A 101 9.59 1.39 -10.35
N ARG A 102 9.47 0.11 -10.70
CA ARG A 102 8.23 -0.67 -10.48
C ARG A 102 8.11 -1.02 -9.01
N ARG A 103 6.89 -0.98 -8.50
CA ARG A 103 6.57 -1.31 -7.11
C ARG A 103 5.40 -2.28 -7.05
N ALA A 104 5.48 -3.24 -6.14
CA ALA A 104 4.38 -4.12 -5.80
C ALA A 104 3.33 -3.34 -5.01
N ILE A 105 2.08 -3.42 -5.42
CA ILE A 105 0.98 -2.73 -4.79
C ILE A 105 -0.24 -3.64 -4.65
N LEU A 106 -1.08 -3.34 -3.67
CA LEU A 106 -2.43 -3.89 -3.58
C LEU A 106 -3.44 -2.79 -3.92
N ILE A 107 -4.40 -3.13 -4.75
CA ILE A 107 -5.57 -2.31 -5.01
C ILE A 107 -6.66 -2.75 -4.04
N ILE A 108 -7.12 -1.81 -3.23
CA ILE A 108 -8.20 -2.03 -2.26
C ILE A 108 -9.48 -1.46 -2.86
N THR A 109 -10.43 -2.32 -3.11
CA THR A 109 -11.81 -1.97 -3.46
C THR A 109 -12.75 -2.27 -2.29
N LYS A 110 -14.05 -2.05 -2.45
CA LYS A 110 -15.03 -2.33 -1.39
C LYS A 110 -15.00 -3.78 -0.90
N ASP A 111 -14.73 -4.73 -1.80
CA ASP A 111 -14.93 -6.17 -1.60
C ASP A 111 -13.76 -7.04 -2.07
N GLN A 112 -12.68 -6.44 -2.59
CA GLN A 112 -11.55 -7.18 -3.14
C GLN A 112 -10.21 -6.52 -2.87
N LEU A 113 -9.17 -7.36 -2.72
CA LEU A 113 -7.76 -6.98 -2.76
C LEU A 113 -7.15 -7.54 -4.04
N LEU A 114 -6.64 -6.66 -4.90
CA LEU A 114 -6.05 -7.06 -6.18
C LEU A 114 -4.56 -6.78 -6.20
N ALA A 115 -3.76 -7.78 -6.56
CA ALA A 115 -2.34 -7.62 -6.80
C ALA A 115 -2.11 -6.85 -8.10
N ALA A 116 -1.27 -5.81 -8.02
CA ALA A 116 -0.93 -4.95 -9.14
C ALA A 116 0.50 -4.41 -9.01
N SER A 117 0.93 -3.65 -10.01
CA SER A 117 2.19 -2.93 -9.99
C SER A 117 2.03 -1.53 -10.53
N MET A 118 2.78 -0.57 -9.96
CA MET A 118 2.83 0.82 -10.43
C MET A 118 4.26 1.29 -10.67
N HIS A 119 4.41 2.39 -11.39
CA HIS A 119 5.59 3.26 -11.31
C HIS A 119 5.17 4.67 -10.86
N GLY A 120 6.13 5.47 -10.41
CA GLY A 120 5.87 6.80 -9.85
C GLY A 120 6.19 7.97 -10.77
N MET A 121 6.39 7.74 -12.07
CA MET A 121 6.73 8.80 -13.01
C MET A 121 5.48 9.42 -13.64
N PRO A 122 5.23 10.73 -13.46
CA PRO A 122 4.18 11.42 -14.19
C PRO A 122 4.46 11.46 -15.69
N HIS A 123 3.45 11.17 -16.49
CA HIS A 123 3.51 11.30 -17.95
C HIS A 123 2.11 11.52 -18.54
N GLY A 124 2.06 11.84 -19.84
CA GLY A 124 0.80 12.08 -20.54
C GLY A 124 -0.03 13.21 -19.95
N ALA A 125 -1.33 13.19 -20.24
CA ALA A 125 -2.26 14.22 -19.77
C ALA A 125 -2.81 13.91 -18.37
N GLY A 126 -3.00 14.95 -17.56
CA GLY A 126 -3.72 14.93 -16.29
C GLY A 126 -4.98 15.78 -16.38
N ALA A 127 -5.98 15.48 -15.53
CA ALA A 127 -7.22 16.25 -15.47
C ALA A 127 -7.56 16.72 -14.05
N LEU A 128 -6.98 16.08 -13.01
CA LEU A 128 -7.20 16.49 -11.63
C LEU A 128 -6.18 17.54 -11.20
N LYS A 129 -6.65 18.59 -10.54
CA LYS A 129 -5.79 19.62 -9.92
C LYS A 129 -5.31 19.12 -8.56
N ASN A 130 -4.30 18.27 -8.54
CA ASN A 130 -3.81 17.57 -7.35
C ASN A 130 -2.28 17.69 -7.16
N GLY A 131 -1.59 18.51 -7.96
CA GLY A 131 -0.14 18.68 -7.93
C GLY A 131 0.64 17.55 -8.60
N PHE A 132 -0.03 16.58 -9.24
CA PHE A 132 0.59 15.52 -10.04
C PHE A 132 0.51 15.89 -11.53
N PRO A 133 1.63 16.13 -12.23
CA PRO A 133 1.61 16.66 -13.60
C PRO A 133 1.44 15.53 -14.63
N GLY A 134 0.23 15.06 -14.84
CA GLY A 134 -0.09 13.97 -15.76
C GLY A 134 -0.83 12.83 -15.10
N HIS A 135 -0.58 11.60 -15.55
CA HIS A 135 -1.03 10.35 -14.94
C HIS A 135 0.16 9.41 -14.72
N PHE A 136 -0.05 8.28 -14.06
CA PHE A 136 0.87 7.15 -13.97
C PHE A 136 0.14 5.85 -14.25
N CYS A 137 0.89 4.77 -14.53
CA CYS A 137 0.30 3.50 -14.92
C CYS A 137 0.23 2.53 -13.74
N VAL A 138 -0.90 1.84 -13.64
CA VAL A 138 -1.10 0.65 -12.81
C VAL A 138 -1.31 -0.54 -13.73
N HIS A 139 -0.44 -1.54 -13.59
CA HIS A 139 -0.45 -2.77 -14.36
C HIS A 139 -1.02 -3.93 -13.54
N PHE A 140 -1.82 -4.74 -14.19
CA PHE A 140 -2.32 -6.03 -13.73
C PHE A 140 -1.71 -7.16 -14.56
N TYR A 141 -1.97 -8.40 -14.21
CA TYR A 141 -1.41 -9.53 -14.95
C TYR A 141 -1.84 -9.47 -16.43
N GLY A 142 -0.91 -9.65 -17.36
CA GLY A 142 -1.18 -9.52 -18.79
C GLY A 142 -1.30 -8.09 -19.32
N SER A 143 -1.18 -7.06 -18.47
CA SER A 143 -1.13 -5.67 -18.95
C SER A 143 0.06 -5.43 -19.86
N THR A 144 -0.11 -4.61 -20.91
CA THR A 144 0.98 -4.23 -21.81
C THR A 144 1.29 -2.73 -21.71
N THR A 145 2.50 -2.35 -22.11
CA THR A 145 2.95 -0.94 -22.06
C THR A 145 2.43 -0.12 -23.24
N HIS A 146 2.43 1.22 -23.10
CA HIS A 146 2.10 2.12 -24.20
C HIS A 146 3.07 2.01 -25.37
N GLY A 147 4.37 1.94 -25.08
CA GLY A 147 5.43 2.04 -26.09
C GLY A 147 5.61 0.76 -26.89
N SER A 148 5.88 -0.36 -26.22
CA SER A 148 6.18 -1.63 -26.90
C SER A 148 4.93 -2.44 -27.26
N GLY A 149 3.81 -2.19 -26.60
CA GLY A 149 2.62 -3.04 -26.72
C GLY A 149 2.78 -4.43 -26.14
N SER A 150 3.88 -4.69 -25.40
CA SER A 150 4.23 -5.97 -24.78
C SER A 150 4.12 -5.89 -23.26
N GLU A 151 4.05 -7.05 -22.60
CA GLU A 151 4.20 -7.14 -21.14
C GLU A 151 5.57 -6.58 -20.71
N ASP A 152 5.59 -5.86 -19.60
CA ASP A 152 6.82 -5.45 -18.91
C ASP A 152 7.13 -6.47 -17.81
N LEU A 153 8.25 -7.18 -17.93
CA LEU A 153 8.65 -8.22 -16.98
C LEU A 153 8.81 -7.67 -15.56
N SER A 154 9.31 -6.45 -15.42
CA SER A 154 9.45 -5.82 -14.09
C SER A 154 8.09 -5.56 -13.44
N HIS A 155 7.08 -5.13 -14.19
CA HIS A 155 5.71 -5.03 -13.69
C HIS A 155 5.16 -6.41 -13.31
N LYS A 156 5.35 -7.42 -14.17
CA LYS A 156 4.89 -8.79 -13.91
C LYS A 156 5.46 -9.37 -12.61
N LEU A 157 6.75 -9.21 -12.37
CA LEU A 157 7.41 -9.66 -11.13
C LEU A 157 6.82 -8.96 -9.91
N MET A 158 6.56 -7.65 -9.98
CA MET A 158 5.95 -6.91 -8.87
C MET A 158 4.50 -7.37 -8.60
N ILE A 159 3.73 -7.69 -9.64
CA ILE A 159 2.36 -8.23 -9.49
C ILE A 159 2.40 -9.60 -8.79
N LEU A 160 3.30 -10.50 -9.20
CA LEU A 160 3.46 -11.80 -8.57
C LEU A 160 3.93 -11.66 -7.11
N HIS A 161 4.83 -10.72 -6.82
CA HIS A 161 5.26 -10.40 -5.46
C HIS A 161 4.08 -9.90 -4.62
N ALA A 162 3.30 -8.95 -5.11
CA ALA A 162 2.10 -8.45 -4.43
C ALA A 162 1.06 -9.56 -4.17
N GLY A 163 0.97 -10.54 -5.05
CA GLY A 163 0.10 -11.70 -4.94
C GLY A 163 0.65 -12.86 -4.10
N GLY A 164 1.82 -12.70 -3.45
CA GLY A 164 2.45 -13.75 -2.64
C GLY A 164 2.94 -14.96 -3.44
N LYS A 165 3.26 -14.79 -4.73
CA LYS A 165 3.76 -15.84 -5.61
C LYS A 165 5.28 -15.81 -5.81
N LEU A 166 5.95 -14.79 -5.28
CA LEU A 166 7.40 -14.66 -5.23
C LEU A 166 7.81 -14.38 -3.78
N GLN A 167 8.74 -15.16 -3.27
CA GLN A 167 9.42 -14.95 -1.99
C GLN A 167 10.78 -14.33 -2.22
#